data_aa3a162b2816abe3aafe734816da4737
#
_entry.id   aa3a162b2816abe3aafe734816da4737
#
_cell.length_a   1.000
_cell.length_b   1.000
_cell.length_c   1.000
_cell.angle_alpha   90.00
_cell.angle_beta   90.00
_cell.angle_gamma   90.00
#
_symmetry.space_group_name_H-M   'P 1'
#
loop_
_entity.id
_entity.type
_entity.pdbx_description
1 polymer ?
#
loop_
_entity_poly.entity_id
_entity_poly.type
_entity_poly.pdbx_seq_one_letter_code
_entity_poly.pdbx_strand_id
1 'polypeptide(L)'
;MRNNMDQRHELVSTLLAIYRNEHVRPAKDEARRIADFIESATATDPSLTYDEFGLNRTILALKAIRLAVDEIGIRGHALTAYLLRAVVSKPDQCELVERYFGKDVAQTLRGFLRVEAIEVKTEAMRTDNFRNLLVSQAGDMRIVLMLIADCVNLMRHIKDTENVEAQRKVSTEAAYLYAPLAHKLGLYKLKSELEDLSLKYLEHDAYYMIKENLNATKRSRDAYIERFIAPIRKMLDAEGLRYHMKGRTKSIHSIWQKMKKQQCGFHGVYDLFAIRIILDSPIAKEKEQCWKVFSLITNKYESNLKRLRDWLTVPKSNGYESLHITVKGPEDKWVEVQIRTERMDEIAEHGLAAHWRYKGVKSSGGGVDSWLADIRSALETGNEGLLTQSLSSNAKEREVYVFSPKGDLYRLPPRSTVLDFAYTIHTGVGNRCVGGRIDGKNYSIRQPLESGQTG
;
A
#
# COMPACT_ATOMS: atom_id res chain seq x y z
N MET A 1 3.17 30.02 29.45
CA MET A 1 1.75 29.65 29.72
C MET A 1 0.83 29.81 28.46
N ARG A 2 0.82 30.92 27.74
CA ARG A 2 -0.02 31.11 26.54
C ARG A 2 0.28 30.05 25.44
N ASN A 3 1.52 29.74 25.18
CA ASN A 3 1.92 28.78 24.13
C ASN A 3 1.42 27.34 24.39
N ASN A 4 1.38 26.91 25.67
CA ASN A 4 0.88 25.57 26.04
C ASN A 4 -0.66 25.45 25.93
N MET A 5 -1.38 26.51 26.26
CA MET A 5 -2.85 26.53 26.15
C MET A 5 -3.30 26.48 24.67
N ASP A 6 -2.58 27.17 23.79
CA ASP A 6 -2.86 27.15 22.35
C ASP A 6 -2.57 25.79 21.75
N GLN A 7 -1.46 25.14 22.12
CA GLN A 7 -1.10 23.77 21.65
C GLN A 7 -2.11 22.73 22.14
N ARG A 8 -2.55 22.80 23.40
CA ARG A 8 -3.58 21.90 23.94
C ARG A 8 -4.91 22.06 23.22
N HIS A 9 -5.31 23.31 22.95
CA HIS A 9 -6.55 23.59 22.22
C HIS A 9 -6.47 23.06 20.79
N GLU A 10 -5.36 23.23 20.12
CA GLU A 10 -5.09 22.71 18.78
C GLU A 10 -5.11 21.17 18.77
N LEU A 11 -4.47 20.51 19.74
CA LEU A 11 -4.48 19.05 19.92
C LEU A 11 -5.91 18.52 20.07
N VAL A 12 -6.69 19.07 21.00
CA VAL A 12 -8.07 18.64 21.24
C VAL A 12 -8.96 18.92 20.05
N SER A 13 -8.83 20.10 19.42
CA SER A 13 -9.63 20.46 18.23
C SER A 13 -9.32 19.58 17.03
N THR A 14 -8.05 19.24 16.80
CA THR A 14 -7.60 18.34 15.73
C THR A 14 -8.09 16.93 15.95
N LEU A 15 -7.98 16.39 17.17
CA LEU A 15 -8.52 15.10 17.53
C LEU A 15 -10.04 15.03 17.30
N LEU A 16 -10.77 16.05 17.77
CA LEU A 16 -12.21 16.13 17.55
C LEU A 16 -12.59 16.23 16.07
N ALA A 17 -11.80 16.92 15.25
CA ALA A 17 -12.04 17.01 13.81
C ALA A 17 -11.80 15.65 13.11
N ILE A 18 -10.72 14.94 13.47
CA ILE A 18 -10.41 13.60 12.95
C ILE A 18 -11.54 12.64 13.30
N TYR A 19 -11.98 12.62 14.56
CA TYR A 19 -13.00 11.70 15.03
C TYR A 19 -14.44 12.07 14.60
N ARG A 20 -14.74 13.33 14.30
CA ARG A 20 -16.07 13.75 13.76
C ARG A 20 -16.38 13.14 12.41
N ASN A 21 -15.38 12.95 11.58
CA ASN A 21 -15.55 12.34 10.25
C ASN A 21 -15.80 10.83 10.32
N GLU A 22 -15.65 10.21 11.49
CA GLU A 22 -15.68 8.74 11.63
C GLU A 22 -17.00 8.17 12.13
N HIS A 23 -18.02 9.01 12.44
CA HIS A 23 -19.25 8.57 13.15
C HIS A 23 -19.01 7.83 14.47
N VAL A 24 -17.77 7.66 14.89
CA VAL A 24 -17.36 7.16 16.20
C VAL A 24 -17.05 8.38 17.03
N ARG A 25 -17.96 8.78 17.92
CA ARG A 25 -17.69 9.83 18.88
C ARG A 25 -16.76 9.28 19.97
N PRO A 26 -15.49 9.67 20.04
CA PRO A 26 -14.85 9.72 21.31
C PRO A 26 -15.60 10.81 22.09
N ALA A 27 -15.97 10.52 23.30
CA ALA A 27 -16.49 11.54 24.17
C ALA A 27 -15.48 12.69 24.19
N LYS A 28 -15.94 13.95 24.28
CA LYS A 28 -15.05 15.13 24.47
C LYS A 28 -14.02 14.86 25.56
N ASP A 29 -14.37 14.02 26.51
CA ASP A 29 -13.56 13.58 27.62
C ASP A 29 -12.37 12.68 27.23
N GLU A 30 -12.45 11.90 26.15
CA GLU A 30 -11.33 11.08 25.68
C GLU A 30 -10.24 11.96 25.05
N ALA A 31 -10.61 12.89 24.19
CA ALA A 31 -9.65 13.83 23.59
C ALA A 31 -8.97 14.70 24.66
N ARG A 32 -9.71 15.08 25.71
CA ARG A 32 -9.13 15.81 26.86
C ARG A 32 -8.19 14.93 27.68
N ARG A 33 -8.59 13.68 27.99
CA ARG A 33 -7.72 12.74 28.72
C ARG A 33 -6.42 12.45 27.98
N ILE A 34 -6.46 12.34 26.64
CA ILE A 34 -5.26 12.19 25.81
C ILE A 34 -4.37 13.43 25.93
N ALA A 35 -4.95 14.62 25.81
CA ALA A 35 -4.20 15.87 25.93
C ALA A 35 -3.57 16.03 27.32
N ASP A 36 -4.32 15.75 28.40
CA ASP A 36 -3.84 15.82 29.78
C ASP A 36 -2.70 14.81 30.03
N PHE A 37 -2.81 13.60 29.45
CA PHE A 37 -1.76 12.58 29.56
C PHE A 37 -0.46 13.03 28.87
N ILE A 38 -0.55 13.54 27.64
CA ILE A 38 0.61 14.03 26.88
C ILE A 38 1.26 15.23 27.59
N GLU A 39 0.45 16.16 28.06
CA GLU A 39 0.93 17.36 28.77
C GLU A 39 1.64 16.97 30.09
N SER A 40 1.09 16.04 30.86
CA SER A 40 1.71 15.52 32.06
C SER A 40 3.03 14.81 31.79
N ALA A 41 3.09 13.98 30.74
CA ALA A 41 4.29 13.25 30.37
C ALA A 41 5.41 14.20 29.90
N THR A 42 5.10 15.18 29.04
CA THR A 42 6.08 16.16 28.53
C THR A 42 6.51 17.18 29.61
N ALA A 43 5.66 17.47 30.61
CA ALA A 43 6.03 18.27 31.76
C ALA A 43 7.00 17.52 32.68
N THR A 44 6.84 16.21 32.81
CA THR A 44 7.72 15.34 33.62
C THR A 44 9.06 15.09 32.91
N ASP A 45 9.03 14.85 31.59
CA ASP A 45 10.21 14.65 30.76
C ASP A 45 10.14 15.51 29.49
N PRO A 46 10.75 16.71 29.49
CA PRO A 46 10.78 17.62 28.36
C PRO A 46 11.46 17.03 27.10
N SER A 47 12.31 16.01 27.24
CA SER A 47 12.96 15.35 26.08
C SER A 47 11.97 14.65 25.16
N LEU A 48 10.76 14.35 25.65
CA LEU A 48 9.68 13.75 24.86
C LEU A 48 8.99 14.75 23.91
N THR A 49 9.30 16.05 24.01
CA THR A 49 8.66 17.09 23.20
C THR A 49 9.14 17.09 21.76
N TYR A 50 10.44 16.86 21.55
CA TYR A 50 11.08 16.93 20.21
C TYR A 50 11.77 15.62 19.87
N ASP A 51 11.81 15.32 18.56
CA ASP A 51 12.54 14.19 18.01
C ASP A 51 14.01 14.55 17.67
N GLU A 52 14.73 13.61 17.09
CA GLU A 52 16.12 13.77 16.65
C GLU A 52 16.30 14.80 15.50
N PHE A 53 15.20 15.24 14.88
CA PHE A 53 15.17 16.26 13.83
C PHE A 53 14.77 17.63 14.35
N GLY A 54 14.53 17.77 15.66
CA GLY A 54 14.01 18.98 16.28
C GLY A 54 12.53 19.26 16.01
N LEU A 55 11.78 18.25 15.53
CA LEU A 55 10.36 18.35 15.25
C LEU A 55 9.52 17.94 16.45
N ASN A 56 8.43 18.65 16.70
CA ASN A 56 7.53 18.33 17.82
C ASN A 56 6.82 16.99 17.57
N ARG A 57 7.08 15.99 18.43
CA ARG A 57 6.58 14.61 18.31
C ARG A 57 5.06 14.53 18.27
N THR A 58 4.37 15.30 19.10
CA THR A 58 2.90 15.30 19.17
C THR A 58 2.29 15.87 17.90
N ILE A 59 2.84 16.97 17.37
CA ILE A 59 2.38 17.59 16.12
C ILE A 59 2.63 16.64 14.94
N LEU A 60 3.80 16.00 14.89
CA LEU A 60 4.09 14.99 13.86
C LEU A 60 3.11 13.82 13.94
N ALA A 61 2.84 13.32 15.15
CA ALA A 61 1.90 12.22 15.33
C ALA A 61 0.49 12.59 14.87
N LEU A 62 0.01 13.80 15.15
CA LEU A 62 -1.29 14.27 14.66
C LEU A 62 -1.35 14.35 13.13
N LYS A 63 -0.30 14.84 12.48
CA LYS A 63 -0.21 14.89 11.02
C LYS A 63 -0.18 13.49 10.40
N ALA A 64 0.54 12.55 11.01
CA ALA A 64 0.57 11.16 10.58
C ALA A 64 -0.78 10.48 10.75
N ILE A 65 -1.48 10.72 11.87
CA ILE A 65 -2.86 10.24 12.11
C ILE A 65 -3.79 10.78 11.02
N ARG A 66 -3.74 12.06 10.72
CA ARG A 66 -4.57 12.65 9.68
C ARG A 66 -4.33 11.99 8.32
N LEU A 67 -3.05 11.79 7.96
CA LEU A 67 -2.69 11.08 6.74
C LEU A 67 -3.22 9.64 6.74
N ALA A 68 -3.09 8.93 7.86
CA ALA A 68 -3.57 7.55 8.00
C ALA A 68 -5.10 7.46 7.88
N VAL A 69 -5.84 8.41 8.41
CA VAL A 69 -7.31 8.50 8.30
C VAL A 69 -7.73 8.84 6.86
N ASP A 70 -7.13 9.89 6.28
CA ASP A 70 -7.57 10.43 4.99
C ASP A 70 -7.15 9.53 3.82
N GLU A 71 -5.92 8.98 3.84
CA GLU A 71 -5.33 8.23 2.71
C GLU A 71 -5.45 6.71 2.88
N ILE A 72 -5.41 6.19 4.12
CA ILE A 72 -5.44 4.74 4.38
C ILE A 72 -6.79 4.30 4.96
N GLY A 73 -7.51 5.19 5.65
CA GLY A 73 -8.80 4.90 6.28
C GLY A 73 -8.70 4.22 7.65
N ILE A 74 -7.54 4.29 8.34
CA ILE A 74 -7.36 3.72 9.69
C ILE A 74 -8.29 4.41 10.68
N ARG A 75 -8.87 3.63 11.61
CA ARG A 75 -9.84 4.09 12.61
C ARG A 75 -9.65 3.41 13.95
N GLY A 76 -10.29 3.97 14.97
CA GLY A 76 -10.39 3.36 16.29
C GLY A 76 -9.13 3.47 17.14
N HIS A 77 -8.96 2.52 18.06
CA HIS A 77 -7.95 2.54 19.12
C HIS A 77 -6.49 2.64 18.64
N ALA A 78 -6.22 2.23 17.40
CA ALA A 78 -4.88 2.32 16.83
C ALA A 78 -4.39 3.78 16.68
N LEU A 79 -5.29 4.74 16.45
CA LEU A 79 -4.97 6.15 16.36
C LEU A 79 -4.56 6.71 17.73
N THR A 80 -5.31 6.36 18.79
CA THR A 80 -5.00 6.74 20.17
C THR A 80 -3.67 6.12 20.61
N ALA A 81 -3.46 4.83 20.36
CA ALA A 81 -2.22 4.15 20.69
C ALA A 81 -1.00 4.80 20.00
N TYR A 82 -1.15 5.13 18.72
CA TYR A 82 -0.09 5.78 17.97
C TYR A 82 0.23 7.20 18.50
N LEU A 83 -0.77 7.98 18.88
CA LEU A 83 -0.55 9.31 19.46
C LEU A 83 0.18 9.22 20.80
N LEU A 84 -0.21 8.29 21.66
CA LEU A 84 0.44 8.06 22.96
C LEU A 84 1.89 7.59 22.83
N ARG A 85 2.26 6.94 21.72
CA ARG A 85 3.65 6.59 21.39
C ARG A 85 4.58 7.81 21.37
N ALA A 86 4.07 9.02 21.10
CA ALA A 86 4.87 10.22 21.14
C ALA A 86 5.51 10.48 22.52
N VAL A 87 4.87 9.99 23.59
CA VAL A 87 5.28 10.23 24.99
C VAL A 87 5.49 8.95 25.80
N VAL A 88 5.21 7.77 25.25
CA VAL A 88 5.42 6.46 25.88
C VAL A 88 6.49 5.72 25.11
N SER A 89 7.63 5.45 25.74
CA SER A 89 8.79 4.79 25.13
C SER A 89 9.17 3.46 25.79
N LYS A 90 8.57 3.13 26.95
CA LYS A 90 8.93 1.95 27.72
C LYS A 90 7.72 1.02 27.92
N PRO A 91 7.91 -0.30 27.87
CA PRO A 91 6.83 -1.28 28.04
C PRO A 91 6.10 -1.21 29.39
N ASP A 92 6.78 -0.85 30.46
CA ASP A 92 6.20 -0.69 31.80
C ASP A 92 5.16 0.45 31.86
N GLN A 93 5.33 1.50 31.07
CA GLN A 93 4.38 2.59 30.97
C GLN A 93 3.05 2.15 30.32
N CYS A 94 3.02 1.04 29.61
CA CYS A 94 1.79 0.51 28.98
C CYS A 94 0.74 0.06 30.00
N GLU A 95 1.11 -0.26 31.25
CA GLU A 95 0.14 -0.58 32.30
C GLU A 95 -0.66 0.66 32.71
N LEU A 96 -0.02 1.83 32.75
CA LEU A 96 -0.67 3.10 32.99
C LEU A 96 -1.64 3.43 31.86
N VAL A 97 -1.20 3.24 30.60
CA VAL A 97 -2.06 3.44 29.42
C VAL A 97 -3.27 2.51 29.45
N GLU A 98 -3.11 1.26 29.89
CA GLU A 98 -4.22 0.30 30.01
C GLU A 98 -5.29 0.77 30.99
N ARG A 99 -4.88 1.35 32.13
CA ARG A 99 -5.79 1.90 33.14
C ARG A 99 -6.57 3.13 32.64
N TYR A 100 -5.93 4.00 31.85
CA TYR A 100 -6.55 5.24 31.38
C TYR A 100 -7.32 5.09 30.07
N PHE A 101 -6.88 4.23 29.15
CA PHE A 101 -7.35 4.15 27.76
C PHE A 101 -7.84 2.76 27.36
N GLY A 102 -7.71 1.77 28.25
CA GLY A 102 -8.19 0.41 28.02
C GLY A 102 -7.16 -0.53 27.36
N LYS A 103 -7.53 -1.82 27.36
CA LYS A 103 -6.66 -2.93 26.97
C LYS A 103 -6.24 -2.87 25.50
N ASP A 104 -7.16 -2.52 24.59
CA ASP A 104 -6.89 -2.52 23.15
C ASP A 104 -5.87 -1.46 22.76
N VAL A 105 -5.98 -0.26 23.35
CA VAL A 105 -5.00 0.82 23.17
C VAL A 105 -3.62 0.39 23.68
N ALA A 106 -3.54 -0.16 24.89
CA ALA A 106 -2.28 -0.60 25.48
C ALA A 106 -1.64 -1.77 24.71
N GLN A 107 -2.44 -2.72 24.23
CA GLN A 107 -1.93 -3.84 23.42
C GLN A 107 -1.36 -3.36 22.09
N THR A 108 -2.05 -2.45 21.42
CA THR A 108 -1.57 -1.84 20.18
C THR A 108 -0.30 -1.02 20.40
N LEU A 109 -0.22 -0.27 21.50
CA LEU A 109 0.98 0.49 21.87
C LEU A 109 2.18 -0.42 22.13
N ARG A 110 1.97 -1.56 22.84
CA ARG A 110 3.03 -2.58 23.02
C ARG A 110 3.50 -3.13 21.66
N GLY A 111 2.62 -3.24 20.67
CA GLY A 111 2.97 -3.63 19.31
C GLY A 111 3.89 -2.61 18.63
N PHE A 112 3.61 -1.31 18.72
CA PHE A 112 4.49 -0.26 18.23
C PHE A 112 5.88 -0.33 18.89
N LEU A 113 5.93 -0.44 20.21
CA LEU A 113 7.20 -0.50 20.95
C LEU A 113 8.02 -1.74 20.59
N ARG A 114 7.38 -2.90 20.33
CA ARG A 114 8.10 -4.10 19.87
C ARG A 114 8.74 -3.90 18.50
N VAL A 115 8.02 -3.24 17.58
CA VAL A 115 8.57 -2.96 16.24
C VAL A 115 9.74 -1.98 16.33
N GLU A 116 9.64 -0.96 17.17
CA GLU A 116 10.71 0.03 17.37
C GLU A 116 11.97 -0.56 18.03
N ALA A 117 11.79 -1.55 18.89
CA ALA A 117 12.90 -2.24 19.53
C ALA A 117 13.71 -3.15 18.59
N ILE A 118 13.26 -3.33 17.33
CA ILE A 118 14.00 -4.15 16.36
C ILE A 118 15.18 -3.33 15.82
N GLU A 119 16.37 -3.63 16.31
CA GLU A 119 17.61 -3.10 15.73
C GLU A 119 17.92 -3.78 14.40
N VAL A 120 18.07 -2.99 13.33
CA VAL A 120 18.23 -3.54 11.99
C VAL A 120 19.46 -3.00 11.27
N LYS A 121 20.24 -3.93 10.72
CA LYS A 121 21.25 -3.58 9.71
C LYS A 121 20.58 -3.31 8.37
N THR A 122 21.05 -2.29 7.67
CA THR A 122 20.52 -1.84 6.36
C THR A 122 20.34 -2.97 5.35
N GLU A 123 21.24 -3.97 5.36
CA GLU A 123 21.20 -5.11 4.44
C GLU A 123 19.99 -6.02 4.71
N ALA A 124 19.63 -6.22 5.96
CA ALA A 124 18.47 -7.03 6.34
C ALA A 124 17.14 -6.38 5.92
N MET A 125 17.04 -5.04 5.94
CA MET A 125 15.83 -4.32 5.52
C MET A 125 15.44 -4.58 4.07
N ARG A 126 16.40 -4.96 3.22
CA ARG A 126 16.17 -5.26 1.80
C ARG A 126 15.51 -6.61 1.58
N THR A 127 15.44 -7.47 2.59
CA THR A 127 14.91 -8.84 2.47
C THR A 127 13.43 -8.92 2.79
N ASP A 128 12.71 -9.83 2.12
CA ASP A 128 11.32 -10.12 2.45
C ASP A 128 11.18 -10.71 3.85
N ASN A 129 12.15 -11.52 4.30
CA ASN A 129 12.15 -12.11 5.64
C ASN A 129 12.10 -11.04 6.74
N PHE A 130 12.81 -9.93 6.56
CA PHE A 130 12.77 -8.84 7.54
C PHE A 130 11.39 -8.14 7.54
N ARG A 131 10.83 -7.89 6.37
CA ARG A 131 9.48 -7.30 6.26
C ARG A 131 8.42 -8.20 6.92
N ASN A 132 8.54 -9.51 6.73
CA ASN A 132 7.65 -10.49 7.36
C ASN A 132 7.83 -10.51 8.88
N LEU A 133 9.08 -10.45 9.38
CA LEU A 133 9.38 -10.33 10.82
C LEU A 133 8.72 -9.07 11.43
N LEU A 134 8.84 -7.92 10.77
CA LEU A 134 8.22 -6.68 11.24
C LEU A 134 6.70 -6.81 11.35
N VAL A 135 6.05 -7.39 10.33
CA VAL A 135 4.60 -7.65 10.33
C VAL A 135 4.21 -8.58 11.48
N SER A 136 4.98 -9.63 11.72
CA SER A 136 4.77 -10.59 12.82
C SER A 136 4.89 -9.90 14.19
N GLN A 137 5.94 -9.13 14.39
CA GLN A 137 6.18 -8.42 15.67
C GLN A 137 5.12 -7.33 15.94
N ALA A 138 4.62 -6.68 14.91
CA ALA A 138 3.53 -5.71 15.04
C ALA A 138 2.29 -6.35 15.66
N GLY A 139 1.95 -7.58 15.26
CA GLY A 139 0.77 -8.30 15.78
C GLY A 139 -0.58 -7.79 15.25
N ASP A 140 -0.66 -6.56 14.80
CA ASP A 140 -1.84 -5.91 14.21
C ASP A 140 -1.42 -5.13 12.96
N MET A 141 -2.12 -5.35 11.85
CA MET A 141 -1.82 -4.67 10.58
C MET A 141 -2.01 -3.16 10.63
N ARG A 142 -2.87 -2.66 11.52
CA ARG A 142 -3.04 -1.20 11.74
C ARG A 142 -1.73 -0.54 12.17
N ILE A 143 -0.88 -1.25 12.90
CA ILE A 143 0.45 -0.77 13.30
C ILE A 143 1.32 -0.56 12.05
N VAL A 144 1.40 -1.55 11.17
CA VAL A 144 2.19 -1.45 9.93
C VAL A 144 1.70 -0.31 9.04
N LEU A 145 0.38 -0.17 8.91
CA LEU A 145 -0.24 0.90 8.13
C LEU A 145 0.04 2.29 8.73
N MET A 146 -0.02 2.41 10.06
CA MET A 146 0.34 3.65 10.76
C MET A 146 1.81 3.99 10.59
N LEU A 147 2.72 3.00 10.66
CA LEU A 147 4.15 3.23 10.45
C LEU A 147 4.48 3.66 9.01
N ILE A 148 3.72 3.18 8.01
CA ILE A 148 3.82 3.69 6.63
C ILE A 148 3.40 5.16 6.58
N ALA A 149 2.27 5.51 7.20
CA ALA A 149 1.79 6.90 7.25
C ALA A 149 2.77 7.81 8.00
N ASP A 150 3.33 7.33 9.10
CA ASP A 150 4.35 8.01 9.90
C ASP A 150 5.60 8.30 9.07
N CYS A 151 6.13 7.28 8.40
CA CYS A 151 7.31 7.42 7.56
C CYS A 151 7.09 8.44 6.43
N VAL A 152 5.93 8.40 5.73
CA VAL A 152 5.59 9.41 4.71
C VAL A 152 5.54 10.80 5.31
N ASN A 153 4.87 10.95 6.46
CA ASN A 153 4.74 12.24 7.14
C ASN A 153 6.11 12.77 7.58
N LEU A 154 6.94 11.95 8.19
CA LEU A 154 8.29 12.32 8.61
C LEU A 154 9.15 12.74 7.41
N MET A 155 9.16 11.96 6.33
CA MET A 155 9.90 12.26 5.10
C MET A 155 9.51 13.60 4.44
N ARG A 156 8.28 14.06 4.63
CA ARG A 156 7.82 15.38 4.18
C ARG A 156 8.43 16.53 4.98
N HIS A 157 8.81 16.29 6.25
CA HIS A 157 9.19 17.34 7.19
C HIS A 157 10.70 17.44 7.48
N ILE A 158 11.49 16.42 7.12
CA ILE A 158 12.94 16.39 7.43
C ILE A 158 13.84 17.07 6.38
N LYS A 159 13.27 17.85 5.46
CA LYS A 159 14.04 18.46 4.35
C LYS A 159 15.14 19.43 4.81
N ASP A 160 14.90 20.14 5.90
CA ASP A 160 15.77 21.21 6.40
C ASP A 160 16.50 20.80 7.70
N THR A 161 16.60 19.50 7.97
CA THR A 161 17.28 19.00 9.16
C THR A 161 18.80 19.16 9.06
N GLU A 162 19.45 19.49 10.17
CA GLU A 162 20.90 19.46 10.31
C GLU A 162 21.43 18.04 10.55
N ASN A 163 20.57 17.11 11.01
CA ASN A 163 20.93 15.71 11.26
C ASN A 163 20.87 14.88 9.97
N VAL A 164 21.92 15.01 9.14
CA VAL A 164 22.03 14.33 7.83
C VAL A 164 22.11 12.80 7.99
N GLU A 165 22.71 12.30 9.06
CA GLU A 165 22.81 10.87 9.31
C GLU A 165 21.44 10.26 9.58
N ALA A 166 20.66 10.85 10.49
CA ALA A 166 19.29 10.45 10.76
C ALA A 166 18.41 10.57 9.50
N GLN A 167 18.54 11.65 8.73
CA GLN A 167 17.84 11.82 7.46
C GLN A 167 18.14 10.67 6.49
N ARG A 168 19.41 10.27 6.36
CA ARG A 168 19.83 9.18 5.50
C ARG A 168 19.29 7.83 5.99
N LYS A 169 19.28 7.58 7.31
CA LYS A 169 18.72 6.38 7.93
C LYS A 169 17.23 6.24 7.60
N VAL A 170 16.43 7.26 7.91
CA VAL A 170 14.97 7.26 7.62
C VAL A 170 14.70 7.13 6.12
N SER A 171 15.49 7.77 5.27
CA SER A 171 15.35 7.64 3.81
C SER A 171 15.65 6.23 3.32
N THR A 172 16.59 5.54 3.96
CA THR A 172 16.91 4.12 3.68
C THR A 172 15.76 3.21 4.13
N GLU A 173 15.19 3.45 5.30
CA GLU A 173 14.00 2.73 5.77
C GLU A 173 12.80 2.96 4.85
N ALA A 174 12.59 4.20 4.42
CA ALA A 174 11.55 4.55 3.45
C ALA A 174 11.69 3.77 2.15
N ALA A 175 12.91 3.72 1.57
CA ALA A 175 13.19 3.06 0.30
C ALA A 175 13.06 1.53 0.37
N TYR A 176 13.62 0.91 1.42
CA TYR A 176 13.81 -0.55 1.45
C TYR A 176 12.82 -1.31 2.33
N LEU A 177 12.13 -0.62 3.24
CA LEU A 177 11.16 -1.22 4.14
C LEU A 177 9.74 -0.75 3.85
N TYR A 178 9.46 0.55 4.00
CA TYR A 178 8.10 1.06 3.96
C TYR A 178 7.52 1.17 2.54
N ALA A 179 8.29 1.55 1.53
CA ALA A 179 7.81 1.59 0.15
C ALA A 179 7.46 0.19 -0.40
N PRO A 180 8.27 -0.88 -0.18
CA PRO A 180 7.88 -2.24 -0.53
C PRO A 180 6.66 -2.75 0.25
N LEU A 181 6.52 -2.44 1.54
CA LEU A 181 5.32 -2.79 2.31
C LEU A 181 4.08 -2.07 1.77
N ALA A 182 4.17 -0.77 1.49
CA ALA A 182 3.10 -0.01 0.87
C ALA A 182 2.71 -0.58 -0.50
N HIS A 183 3.68 -1.06 -1.29
CA HIS A 183 3.41 -1.75 -2.56
C HIS A 183 2.64 -3.06 -2.36
N LYS A 184 3.07 -3.92 -1.44
CA LYS A 184 2.38 -5.18 -1.12
C LYS A 184 0.94 -4.94 -0.65
N LEU A 185 0.71 -3.86 0.08
CA LEU A 185 -0.60 -3.45 0.60
C LEU A 185 -1.45 -2.64 -0.39
N GLY A 186 -0.97 -2.44 -1.63
CA GLY A 186 -1.71 -1.71 -2.67
C GLY A 186 -1.78 -0.19 -2.45
N LEU A 187 -1.02 0.37 -1.50
CA LEU A 187 -0.95 1.80 -1.21
C LEU A 187 -0.02 2.52 -2.21
N TYR A 188 -0.37 2.48 -3.49
CA TYR A 188 0.53 2.91 -4.58
C TYR A 188 0.89 4.39 -4.55
N LYS A 189 -0.02 5.25 -4.08
CA LYS A 189 0.22 6.68 -3.90
C LYS A 189 1.32 6.92 -2.87
N LEU A 190 1.17 6.34 -1.68
CA LEU A 190 2.15 6.47 -0.60
C LEU A 190 3.48 5.79 -0.96
N LYS A 191 3.42 4.63 -1.62
CA LYS A 191 4.60 3.94 -2.16
C LYS A 191 5.41 4.86 -3.09
N SER A 192 4.75 5.47 -4.07
CA SER A 192 5.42 6.34 -5.05
C SER A 192 6.00 7.59 -4.40
N GLU A 193 5.33 8.14 -3.40
CA GLU A 193 5.80 9.28 -2.63
C GLU A 193 7.02 8.92 -1.77
N LEU A 194 6.99 7.77 -1.07
CA LEU A 194 8.15 7.28 -0.31
C LEU A 194 9.37 7.07 -1.20
N GLU A 195 9.16 6.48 -2.39
CA GLU A 195 10.24 6.28 -3.37
C GLU A 195 10.83 7.60 -3.88
N ASP A 196 10.00 8.59 -4.19
CA ASP A 196 10.44 9.89 -4.67
C ASP A 196 11.16 10.68 -3.56
N LEU A 197 10.62 10.68 -2.34
CA LEU A 197 11.24 11.35 -1.20
C LEU A 197 12.55 10.68 -0.77
N SER A 198 12.61 9.34 -0.76
CA SER A 198 13.86 8.65 -0.45
C SER A 198 14.93 8.91 -1.51
N LEU A 199 14.57 8.90 -2.80
CA LEU A 199 15.48 9.23 -3.88
C LEU A 199 16.04 10.66 -3.73
N LYS A 200 15.20 11.60 -3.32
CA LYS A 200 15.59 13.00 -3.10
C LYS A 200 16.76 13.15 -2.12
N TYR A 201 16.79 12.30 -1.07
CA TYR A 201 17.83 12.37 -0.03
C TYR A 201 18.98 11.39 -0.26
N LEU A 202 18.73 10.24 -0.89
CA LEU A 202 19.77 9.23 -1.17
C LEU A 202 20.53 9.48 -2.46
N GLU A 203 19.88 10.04 -3.49
CA GLU A 203 20.41 10.25 -4.83
C GLU A 203 20.03 11.67 -5.30
N HIS A 204 20.47 12.66 -4.55
CA HIS A 204 20.08 14.07 -4.69
C HIS A 204 20.19 14.59 -6.13
N ASP A 205 21.35 14.41 -6.75
CA ASP A 205 21.62 14.96 -8.10
C ASP A 205 20.71 14.34 -9.16
N ALA A 206 20.49 13.01 -9.05
CA ALA A 206 19.59 12.31 -9.96
C ALA A 206 18.14 12.80 -9.80
N TYR A 207 17.69 13.00 -8.56
CA TYR A 207 16.34 13.50 -8.29
C TYR A 207 16.13 14.89 -8.89
N TYR A 208 17.03 15.84 -8.65
CA TYR A 208 16.87 17.21 -9.13
C TYR A 208 17.05 17.32 -10.64
N MET A 209 18.00 16.60 -11.23
CA MET A 209 18.15 16.52 -12.68
C MET A 209 16.86 16.05 -13.36
N ILE A 210 16.23 14.97 -12.87
CA ILE A 210 14.97 14.48 -13.45
C ILE A 210 13.84 15.48 -13.22
N LYS A 211 13.73 16.07 -12.03
CA LYS A 211 12.72 17.08 -11.69
C LYS A 211 12.80 18.31 -12.59
N GLU A 212 13.99 18.83 -12.83
CA GLU A 212 14.21 19.98 -13.72
C GLU A 212 13.83 19.65 -15.17
N ASN A 213 14.26 18.50 -15.69
CA ASN A 213 13.87 18.05 -17.02
C ASN A 213 12.35 17.84 -17.16
N LEU A 214 11.69 17.28 -16.13
CA LEU A 214 10.22 17.17 -16.12
C LEU A 214 9.55 18.55 -16.14
N ASN A 215 10.08 19.54 -15.43
CA ASN A 215 9.54 20.90 -15.43
C ASN A 215 9.77 21.59 -16.77
N ALA A 216 10.96 21.51 -17.31
CA ALA A 216 11.30 22.09 -18.60
C ALA A 216 10.45 21.55 -19.76
N THR A 217 10.13 20.27 -19.73
CA THR A 217 9.32 19.60 -20.77
C THR A 217 7.82 19.61 -20.51
N LYS A 218 7.35 20.22 -19.43
CA LYS A 218 5.93 20.14 -19.01
C LYS A 218 4.97 20.62 -20.12
N ARG A 219 5.17 21.81 -20.65
CA ARG A 219 4.29 22.40 -21.67
C ARG A 219 4.19 21.54 -22.94
N SER A 220 5.33 21.10 -23.45
CA SER A 220 5.37 20.26 -24.66
C SER A 220 4.73 18.90 -24.42
N ARG A 221 4.91 18.34 -23.24
CA ARG A 221 4.30 17.08 -22.82
C ARG A 221 2.78 17.20 -22.65
N ASP A 222 2.29 18.26 -22.02
CA ASP A 222 0.84 18.51 -21.86
C ASP A 222 0.17 18.73 -23.23
N ALA A 223 0.80 19.49 -24.15
CA ALA A 223 0.31 19.66 -25.51
C ALA A 223 0.31 18.33 -26.31
N TYR A 224 1.31 17.49 -26.13
CA TYR A 224 1.36 16.16 -26.73
C TYR A 224 0.21 15.28 -26.21
N ILE A 225 0.02 15.24 -24.89
CA ILE A 225 -1.05 14.47 -24.23
C ILE A 225 -2.42 14.89 -24.78
N GLU A 226 -2.69 16.18 -24.90
CA GLU A 226 -3.96 16.67 -25.43
C GLU A 226 -4.19 16.28 -26.90
N ARG A 227 -3.15 16.38 -27.75
CA ARG A 227 -3.21 15.91 -29.15
C ARG A 227 -3.50 14.41 -29.26
N PHE A 228 -2.99 13.61 -28.33
CA PHE A 228 -3.24 12.17 -28.28
C PHE A 228 -4.65 11.86 -27.74
N ILE A 229 -5.11 12.58 -26.72
CA ILE A 229 -6.41 12.34 -26.06
C ILE A 229 -7.58 12.79 -26.95
N ALA A 230 -7.47 13.89 -27.66
CA ALA A 230 -8.58 14.50 -28.40
C ALA A 230 -9.26 13.54 -29.41
N PRO A 231 -8.55 12.76 -30.24
CA PRO A 231 -9.17 11.77 -31.11
C PRO A 231 -9.83 10.61 -30.36
N ILE A 232 -9.24 10.19 -29.22
CA ILE A 232 -9.81 9.12 -28.39
C ILE A 232 -11.12 9.59 -27.75
N ARG A 233 -11.15 10.80 -27.24
CA ARG A 233 -12.35 11.42 -26.67
C ARG A 233 -13.52 11.40 -27.66
N LYS A 234 -13.30 11.88 -28.89
CA LYS A 234 -14.31 11.84 -29.95
C LYS A 234 -14.86 10.43 -30.23
N MET A 235 -13.97 9.44 -30.18
CA MET A 235 -14.34 8.04 -30.44
C MET A 235 -15.18 7.47 -29.28
N LEU A 236 -14.79 7.74 -28.03
CA LEU A 236 -15.54 7.27 -26.86
C LEU A 236 -16.89 7.97 -26.70
N ASP A 237 -16.97 9.28 -27.06
CA ASP A 237 -18.21 10.05 -27.07
C ASP A 237 -19.20 9.51 -28.11
N ALA A 238 -18.71 9.12 -29.31
CA ALA A 238 -19.53 8.50 -30.35
C ALA A 238 -20.13 7.14 -29.92
N GLU A 239 -19.47 6.43 -29.02
CA GLU A 239 -19.96 5.17 -28.45
C GLU A 239 -20.88 5.38 -27.23
N GLY A 240 -21.15 6.61 -26.84
CA GLY A 240 -22.01 6.96 -25.71
C GLY A 240 -21.46 6.53 -24.35
N LEU A 241 -20.15 6.36 -24.23
CA LEU A 241 -19.50 5.96 -22.97
C LEU A 241 -19.35 7.16 -22.05
N ARG A 242 -19.59 6.94 -20.75
CA ARG A 242 -19.28 7.89 -19.69
C ARG A 242 -17.88 7.60 -19.14
N TYR A 243 -17.00 8.57 -19.16
CA TYR A 243 -15.62 8.41 -18.77
C TYR A 243 -14.97 9.74 -18.42
N HIS A 244 -13.83 9.67 -17.76
CA HIS A 244 -12.90 10.78 -17.71
C HIS A 244 -11.47 10.29 -18.08
N MET A 245 -10.65 11.20 -18.59
CA MET A 245 -9.28 10.89 -19.02
C MET A 245 -8.29 11.81 -18.35
N LYS A 246 -7.16 11.25 -17.93
CA LYS A 246 -6.06 12.02 -17.36
C LYS A 246 -4.70 11.51 -17.84
N GLY A 247 -3.77 12.42 -18.13
CA GLY A 247 -2.36 12.12 -18.27
C GLY A 247 -1.74 11.92 -16.90
N ARG A 248 -0.98 10.84 -16.71
CA ARG A 248 -0.21 10.58 -15.48
C ARG A 248 1.27 10.57 -15.79
N THR A 249 2.01 11.54 -15.27
CA THR A 249 3.48 11.50 -15.30
C THR A 249 3.97 10.42 -14.33
N LYS A 250 4.99 9.66 -14.74
CA LYS A 250 5.62 8.67 -13.86
C LYS A 250 6.38 9.37 -12.73
N SER A 251 6.49 8.71 -11.58
CA SER A 251 7.29 9.19 -10.45
C SER A 251 8.77 9.35 -10.84
N ILE A 252 9.45 10.26 -10.19
CA ILE A 252 10.88 10.56 -10.46
C ILE A 252 11.72 9.30 -10.24
N HIS A 253 11.44 8.55 -9.17
CA HIS A 253 12.08 7.27 -8.89
C HIS A 253 11.85 6.25 -10.01
N SER A 254 10.63 6.14 -10.54
CA SER A 254 10.34 5.21 -11.66
C SER A 254 11.09 5.59 -12.93
N ILE A 255 11.26 6.88 -13.20
CA ILE A 255 12.07 7.37 -14.32
C ILE A 255 13.55 7.01 -14.08
N TRP A 256 14.06 7.28 -12.88
CA TRP A 256 15.44 6.95 -12.49
C TRP A 256 15.75 5.46 -12.65
N GLN A 257 14.86 4.58 -12.17
CA GLN A 257 15.03 3.13 -12.34
C GLN A 257 15.08 2.72 -13.82
N LYS A 258 14.29 3.36 -14.67
CA LYS A 258 14.31 3.10 -16.11
C LYS A 258 15.60 3.58 -16.76
N MET A 259 16.07 4.78 -16.43
CA MET A 259 17.35 5.30 -16.89
C MET A 259 18.49 4.33 -16.56
N LYS A 260 18.53 3.83 -15.31
CA LYS A 260 19.53 2.82 -14.90
C LYS A 260 19.39 1.50 -15.66
N LYS A 261 18.18 0.97 -15.77
CA LYS A 261 17.91 -0.32 -16.44
C LYS A 261 18.21 -0.26 -17.94
N GLN A 262 17.90 0.86 -18.58
CA GLN A 262 18.07 1.07 -20.03
C GLN A 262 19.43 1.69 -20.38
N GLN A 263 20.23 2.05 -19.36
CA GLN A 263 21.52 2.74 -19.51
C GLN A 263 21.42 3.97 -20.42
N CYS A 264 20.36 4.78 -20.24
CA CYS A 264 20.09 5.97 -21.04
C CYS A 264 19.89 7.21 -20.17
N GLY A 265 20.05 8.40 -20.78
CA GLY A 265 19.70 9.66 -20.15
C GLY A 265 18.18 9.87 -20.10
N PHE A 266 17.74 10.98 -19.47
CA PHE A 266 16.33 11.32 -19.32
C PHE A 266 15.55 11.30 -20.64
N HIS A 267 16.11 11.87 -21.72
CA HIS A 267 15.49 11.92 -23.05
C HIS A 267 15.39 10.56 -23.76
N GLY A 268 16.12 9.56 -23.29
CA GLY A 268 16.04 8.18 -23.79
C GLY A 268 14.88 7.38 -23.16
N VAL A 269 14.21 7.91 -22.14
CA VAL A 269 13.05 7.25 -21.52
C VAL A 269 11.78 7.59 -22.29
N TYR A 270 11.29 6.68 -23.13
CA TYR A 270 10.16 6.93 -24.03
C TYR A 270 8.80 7.03 -23.33
N ASP A 271 8.58 6.38 -22.18
CA ASP A 271 7.29 6.30 -21.51
C ASP A 271 7.27 7.12 -20.22
N LEU A 272 7.55 8.41 -20.32
CA LEU A 272 7.54 9.35 -19.19
C LEU A 272 6.15 9.57 -18.59
N PHE A 273 5.10 9.29 -19.35
CA PHE A 273 3.70 9.42 -18.93
C PHE A 273 2.86 8.26 -19.46
N ALA A 274 1.70 8.08 -18.86
CA ALA A 274 0.66 7.18 -19.32
C ALA A 274 -0.67 7.96 -19.46
N ILE A 275 -1.52 7.53 -20.35
CA ILE A 275 -2.89 8.03 -20.45
C ILE A 275 -3.78 7.06 -19.70
N ARG A 276 -4.60 7.60 -18.81
CA ARG A 276 -5.56 6.82 -18.04
C ARG A 276 -6.97 7.15 -18.50
N ILE A 277 -7.72 6.12 -18.88
CA ILE A 277 -9.14 6.18 -19.23
C ILE A 277 -9.90 5.51 -18.10
N ILE A 278 -10.76 6.28 -17.43
CA ILE A 278 -11.54 5.83 -16.28
C ILE A 278 -13.01 5.90 -16.66
N LEU A 279 -13.66 4.72 -16.68
CA LEU A 279 -15.03 4.54 -17.11
C LEU A 279 -15.98 4.62 -15.90
N ASP A 280 -17.04 5.41 -16.02
CA ASP A 280 -18.19 5.33 -15.12
C ASP A 280 -19.10 4.19 -15.62
N SER A 281 -18.90 3.01 -15.05
CA SER A 281 -19.52 1.77 -15.49
C SER A 281 -20.16 1.02 -14.33
N PRO A 282 -21.40 0.47 -14.51
CA PRO A 282 -21.97 -0.46 -13.54
C PRO A 282 -21.09 -1.71 -13.40
N ILE A 283 -20.98 -2.25 -12.18
CA ILE A 283 -20.12 -3.41 -11.84
C ILE A 283 -20.33 -4.59 -12.82
N ALA A 284 -21.58 -4.89 -13.19
CA ALA A 284 -21.90 -5.98 -14.11
C ALA A 284 -21.33 -5.80 -15.52
N LYS A 285 -21.02 -4.56 -15.95
CA LYS A 285 -20.52 -4.23 -17.29
C LYS A 285 -19.07 -3.73 -17.31
N GLU A 286 -18.40 -3.69 -16.18
CA GLU A 286 -17.04 -3.15 -16.06
C GLU A 286 -16.06 -3.80 -17.05
N LYS A 287 -16.00 -5.13 -17.04
CA LYS A 287 -15.08 -5.87 -17.93
C LYS A 287 -15.41 -5.67 -19.40
N GLU A 288 -16.69 -5.79 -19.75
CA GLU A 288 -17.18 -5.58 -21.11
C GLU A 288 -16.80 -4.22 -21.66
N GLN A 289 -17.06 -3.16 -20.89
CA GLN A 289 -16.77 -1.80 -21.32
C GLN A 289 -15.26 -1.53 -21.41
N CYS A 290 -14.46 -2.04 -20.49
CA CYS A 290 -13.00 -1.92 -20.57
C CYS A 290 -12.45 -2.61 -21.85
N TRP A 291 -12.92 -3.80 -22.18
CA TRP A 291 -12.53 -4.49 -23.41
C TRP A 291 -13.06 -3.81 -24.67
N LYS A 292 -14.24 -3.20 -24.62
CA LYS A 292 -14.77 -2.37 -25.73
C LYS A 292 -13.83 -1.19 -26.00
N VAL A 293 -13.42 -0.45 -24.97
CA VAL A 293 -12.48 0.68 -25.11
C VAL A 293 -11.12 0.19 -25.63
N PHE A 294 -10.62 -0.95 -25.14
CA PHE A 294 -9.40 -1.56 -25.64
C PHE A 294 -9.49 -1.82 -27.16
N SER A 295 -10.57 -2.43 -27.62
CA SER A 295 -10.80 -2.73 -29.05
C SER A 295 -10.83 -1.44 -29.90
N LEU A 296 -11.54 -0.42 -29.44
CA LEU A 296 -11.61 0.88 -30.13
C LEU A 296 -10.21 1.51 -30.29
N ILE A 297 -9.39 1.46 -29.25
CA ILE A 297 -8.03 2.03 -29.28
C ILE A 297 -7.10 1.23 -30.20
N THR A 298 -7.13 -0.10 -30.13
CA THR A 298 -6.26 -0.96 -30.92
C THR A 298 -6.66 -1.01 -32.39
N ASN A 299 -7.93 -0.73 -32.72
CA ASN A 299 -8.38 -0.55 -34.10
C ASN A 299 -7.90 0.79 -34.70
N LYS A 300 -7.71 1.83 -33.87
CA LYS A 300 -7.28 3.15 -34.32
C LYS A 300 -5.77 3.32 -34.38
N TYR A 301 -5.06 2.73 -33.45
CA TYR A 301 -3.62 2.90 -33.27
C TYR A 301 -2.86 1.58 -33.40
N GLU A 302 -1.71 1.61 -34.03
CA GLU A 302 -0.76 0.49 -34.02
C GLU A 302 -0.44 0.13 -32.56
N SER A 303 -0.65 -1.12 -32.16
CA SER A 303 -0.51 -1.57 -30.79
C SER A 303 0.62 -2.60 -30.61
N ASN A 304 1.34 -2.50 -29.49
CA ASN A 304 2.35 -3.48 -29.11
C ASN A 304 1.75 -4.51 -28.15
N LEU A 305 1.22 -5.62 -28.71
CA LEU A 305 0.60 -6.70 -27.96
C LEU A 305 1.56 -7.41 -26.99
N LYS A 306 2.89 -7.39 -27.25
CA LYS A 306 3.89 -7.95 -26.31
C LYS A 306 3.94 -7.18 -24.99
N ARG A 307 3.43 -5.93 -24.97
CA ARG A 307 3.31 -5.07 -23.78
C ARG A 307 1.91 -5.02 -23.21
N LEU A 308 0.97 -5.80 -23.72
CA LEU A 308 -0.36 -5.95 -23.11
C LEU A 308 -0.20 -6.52 -21.70
N ARG A 309 -0.91 -5.89 -20.73
CA ARG A 309 -1.07 -6.39 -19.36
C ARG A 309 -2.55 -6.46 -19.05
N ASP A 310 -3.05 -7.66 -18.97
CA ASP A 310 -4.44 -7.95 -18.62
C ASP A 310 -4.52 -8.31 -17.12
N TRP A 311 -4.65 -7.27 -16.29
CA TRP A 311 -4.98 -7.42 -14.89
C TRP A 311 -6.48 -7.27 -14.62
N LEU A 312 -7.30 -7.32 -15.68
CA LEU A 312 -8.75 -7.32 -15.58
C LEU A 312 -9.28 -8.75 -15.49
N THR A 313 -8.72 -9.65 -16.31
CA THR A 313 -9.04 -11.07 -16.27
C THR A 313 -8.39 -11.75 -15.07
N VAL A 314 -7.11 -11.46 -14.81
CA VAL A 314 -6.34 -11.96 -13.68
C VAL A 314 -5.79 -10.77 -12.87
N PRO A 315 -6.53 -10.31 -11.84
CA PRO A 315 -6.08 -9.23 -10.96
C PRO A 315 -4.75 -9.55 -10.29
N LYS A 316 -3.98 -8.51 -9.97
CA LYS A 316 -2.75 -8.70 -9.17
C LYS A 316 -3.09 -9.16 -7.75
N SER A 317 -2.09 -9.73 -7.07
CA SER A 317 -2.20 -10.21 -5.68
C SER A 317 -2.72 -9.17 -4.68
N ASN A 318 -2.54 -7.89 -4.96
CA ASN A 318 -3.03 -6.77 -4.15
C ASN A 318 -4.37 -6.17 -4.62
N GLY A 319 -5.14 -6.90 -5.44
CA GLY A 319 -6.46 -6.48 -5.93
C GLY A 319 -6.43 -5.43 -7.03
N TYR A 320 -5.27 -5.12 -7.62
CA TYR A 320 -5.17 -4.17 -8.73
C TYR A 320 -5.78 -4.75 -10.00
N GLU A 321 -6.75 -4.03 -10.59
CA GLU A 321 -7.44 -4.36 -11.84
C GLU A 321 -7.24 -3.24 -12.86
N SER A 322 -6.80 -3.56 -14.08
CA SER A 322 -6.68 -2.61 -15.21
C SER A 322 -6.25 -3.34 -16.49
N LEU A 323 -6.61 -2.82 -17.66
CA LEU A 323 -5.99 -3.18 -18.93
C LEU A 323 -4.91 -2.14 -19.26
N HIS A 324 -3.70 -2.60 -19.58
CA HIS A 324 -2.63 -1.72 -20.07
C HIS A 324 -2.22 -2.15 -21.48
N ILE A 325 -2.22 -1.21 -22.39
CA ILE A 325 -1.76 -1.38 -23.75
C ILE A 325 -0.79 -0.26 -24.11
N THR A 326 0.23 -0.57 -24.87
CA THR A 326 1.14 0.42 -25.45
C THR A 326 0.81 0.60 -26.91
N VAL A 327 0.49 1.81 -27.31
CA VAL A 327 0.11 2.16 -28.69
C VAL A 327 1.02 3.26 -29.26
N LYS A 328 1.13 3.29 -30.57
CA LYS A 328 1.89 4.29 -31.31
C LYS A 328 1.02 5.52 -31.50
N GLY A 329 1.36 6.59 -30.79
CA GLY A 329 0.66 7.88 -30.83
C GLY A 329 1.23 8.84 -31.86
N PRO A 330 0.88 10.14 -31.79
CA PRO A 330 1.46 11.18 -32.62
C PRO A 330 2.99 11.17 -32.56
N GLU A 331 3.65 11.62 -33.64
CA GLU A 331 5.12 11.68 -33.75
C GLU A 331 5.79 10.31 -33.58
N ASP A 332 5.09 9.22 -33.92
CA ASP A 332 5.56 7.83 -33.79
C ASP A 332 6.03 7.41 -32.38
N LYS A 333 5.58 8.13 -31.35
CA LYS A 333 5.94 7.85 -29.96
C LYS A 333 5.03 6.80 -29.33
N TRP A 334 5.63 5.84 -28.64
CA TRP A 334 4.87 4.83 -27.90
C TRP A 334 4.28 5.41 -26.62
N VAL A 335 2.97 5.26 -26.44
CA VAL A 335 2.19 5.76 -25.29
C VAL A 335 1.54 4.58 -24.59
N GLU A 336 1.69 4.49 -23.26
CA GLU A 336 0.96 3.54 -22.44
C GLU A 336 -0.44 4.08 -22.17
N VAL A 337 -1.46 3.28 -22.46
CA VAL A 337 -2.86 3.56 -22.13
C VAL A 337 -3.32 2.57 -21.08
N GLN A 338 -3.85 3.08 -19.98
CA GLN A 338 -4.42 2.32 -18.87
C GLN A 338 -5.93 2.50 -18.88
N ILE A 339 -6.68 1.40 -18.99
CA ILE A 339 -8.13 1.38 -19.06
C ILE A 339 -8.66 0.69 -17.81
N ARG A 340 -9.53 1.36 -17.08
CA ARG A 340 -10.16 0.85 -15.86
C ARG A 340 -11.44 1.62 -15.53
N THR A 341 -12.24 1.12 -14.59
CA THR A 341 -13.43 1.82 -14.11
C THR A 341 -13.13 2.69 -12.89
N GLU A 342 -14.10 3.51 -12.45
CA GLU A 342 -13.97 4.34 -11.24
C GLU A 342 -13.67 3.49 -10.01
N ARG A 343 -14.36 2.35 -9.84
CA ARG A 343 -14.08 1.40 -8.75
C ARG A 343 -12.64 0.89 -8.79
N MET A 344 -12.17 0.49 -9.97
CA MET A 344 -10.80 0.00 -10.15
C MET A 344 -9.77 1.11 -9.94
N ASP A 345 -10.08 2.35 -10.35
CA ASP A 345 -9.22 3.51 -10.10
C ASP A 345 -9.13 3.84 -8.60
N GLU A 346 -10.25 3.78 -7.89
CA GLU A 346 -10.31 3.97 -6.44
C GLU A 346 -9.46 2.91 -5.71
N ILE A 347 -9.59 1.63 -6.09
CA ILE A 347 -8.75 0.55 -5.53
C ILE A 347 -7.27 0.78 -5.87
N ALA A 348 -6.96 1.21 -7.09
CA ALA A 348 -5.58 1.45 -7.52
C ALA A 348 -4.93 2.67 -6.85
N GLU A 349 -5.70 3.71 -6.51
CA GLU A 349 -5.17 4.92 -5.86
C GLU A 349 -5.13 4.79 -4.33
N HIS A 350 -6.13 4.15 -3.73
CA HIS A 350 -6.32 4.09 -2.28
C HIS A 350 -6.07 2.71 -1.66
N GLY A 351 -5.89 1.66 -2.48
CA GLY A 351 -5.57 0.31 -2.00
C GLY A 351 -6.53 -0.18 -0.93
N LEU A 352 -5.99 -0.52 0.23
CA LEU A 352 -6.77 -0.97 1.40
C LEU A 352 -7.84 0.03 1.86
N ALA A 353 -7.61 1.33 1.71
CA ALA A 353 -8.56 2.37 2.10
C ALA A 353 -9.86 2.30 1.27
N ALA A 354 -9.77 1.97 -0.01
CA ALA A 354 -10.95 1.73 -0.83
C ALA A 354 -11.78 0.56 -0.29
N HIS A 355 -11.14 -0.54 0.12
CA HIS A 355 -11.81 -1.67 0.73
C HIS A 355 -12.50 -1.33 2.06
N TRP A 356 -11.91 -0.49 2.89
CA TRP A 356 -12.52 -0.03 4.14
C TRP A 356 -13.75 0.85 3.90
N ARG A 357 -13.71 1.74 2.92
CA ARG A 357 -14.87 2.55 2.54
C ARG A 357 -16.04 1.69 2.06
N TYR A 358 -15.77 0.63 1.29
CA TYR A 358 -16.81 -0.27 0.78
C TYR A 358 -17.31 -1.28 1.81
N LYS A 359 -16.46 -1.83 2.68
CA LYS A 359 -16.84 -2.82 3.70
C LYS A 359 -17.31 -2.20 5.02
N GLY A 360 -16.75 -1.07 5.44
CA GLY A 360 -17.09 -0.40 6.70
C GLY A 360 -18.51 0.12 6.79
N VAL A 361 -19.21 0.27 5.67
CA VAL A 361 -20.63 0.69 5.61
C VAL A 361 -21.59 -0.49 5.82
N LYS A 362 -21.14 -1.76 5.72
CA LYS A 362 -22.02 -2.95 5.73
C LYS A 362 -21.71 -4.01 6.79
N SER A 363 -20.65 -3.88 7.58
CA SER A 363 -20.33 -4.92 8.58
C SER A 363 -20.24 -4.35 9.99
N SER A 364 -21.17 -4.77 10.84
CA SER A 364 -21.06 -4.66 12.30
C SER A 364 -19.84 -5.44 12.81
N GLY A 365 -18.85 -4.74 13.31
CA GLY A 365 -17.95 -5.10 14.42
C GLY A 365 -16.90 -6.21 14.24
N GLY A 366 -17.02 -7.18 13.35
CA GLY A 366 -16.09 -8.32 13.31
C GLY A 366 -15.36 -8.57 12.00
N GLY A 367 -15.88 -8.08 10.88
CA GLY A 367 -15.37 -8.39 9.55
C GLY A 367 -14.04 -7.72 9.17
N VAL A 368 -13.72 -6.57 9.76
CA VAL A 368 -12.49 -5.83 9.48
C VAL A 368 -11.30 -6.46 10.20
N ASP A 369 -11.48 -6.87 11.44
CA ASP A 369 -10.40 -7.44 12.25
C ASP A 369 -9.97 -8.82 11.70
N SER A 370 -10.93 -9.68 11.30
CA SER A 370 -10.60 -10.96 10.67
C SER A 370 -9.87 -10.77 9.33
N TRP A 371 -10.31 -9.82 8.52
CA TRP A 371 -9.68 -9.50 7.25
C TRP A 371 -8.25 -8.94 7.40
N LEU A 372 -8.01 -8.08 8.41
CA LEU A 372 -6.66 -7.61 8.74
C LEU A 372 -5.75 -8.76 9.22
N ALA A 373 -6.31 -9.72 9.98
CA ALA A 373 -5.60 -10.91 10.41
C ALA A 373 -5.23 -11.80 9.22
N ASP A 374 -6.12 -11.96 8.24
CA ASP A 374 -5.85 -12.71 7.01
C ASP A 374 -4.72 -12.07 6.20
N ILE A 375 -4.74 -10.73 6.04
CA ILE A 375 -3.65 -9.98 5.37
C ILE A 375 -2.33 -10.17 6.12
N ARG A 376 -2.35 -10.09 7.44
CA ARG A 376 -1.17 -10.32 8.27
C ARG A 376 -0.59 -11.70 8.02
N SER A 377 -1.43 -12.74 8.11
CA SER A 377 -1.04 -14.13 7.89
C SER A 377 -0.43 -14.33 6.49
N ALA A 378 -1.03 -13.72 5.47
CA ALA A 378 -0.54 -13.77 4.10
C ALA A 378 0.84 -13.09 3.93
N LEU A 379 1.09 -11.99 4.63
CA LEU A 379 2.37 -11.29 4.61
C LEU A 379 3.44 -12.05 5.39
N GLU A 380 3.10 -12.60 6.56
CA GLU A 380 4.02 -13.39 7.42
C GLU A 380 4.52 -14.64 6.71
N THR A 381 3.63 -15.32 5.98
CA THR A 381 3.95 -16.55 5.24
C THR A 381 4.57 -16.29 3.88
N GLY A 382 4.63 -15.04 3.42
CA GLY A 382 5.07 -14.70 2.07
C GLY A 382 4.13 -15.18 0.98
N ASN A 383 2.91 -15.58 1.33
CA ASN A 383 1.93 -16.16 0.43
C ASN A 383 1.11 -15.08 -0.29
N GLU A 384 1.57 -14.68 -1.47
CA GLU A 384 0.87 -13.68 -2.30
C GLU A 384 -0.54 -14.10 -2.70
N GLY A 385 -0.83 -15.39 -2.78
CA GLY A 385 -2.17 -15.91 -3.08
C GLY A 385 -3.18 -15.63 -1.96
N LEU A 386 -2.81 -15.81 -0.69
CA LEU A 386 -3.63 -15.43 0.46
C LEU A 386 -3.85 -13.92 0.51
N LEU A 387 -2.84 -13.12 0.17
CA LEU A 387 -2.96 -11.68 0.08
C LEU A 387 -3.99 -11.28 -0.99
N THR A 388 -3.95 -11.91 -2.17
CA THR A 388 -4.92 -11.69 -3.24
C THR A 388 -6.34 -12.01 -2.79
N GLN A 389 -6.53 -13.13 -2.11
CA GLN A 389 -7.84 -13.56 -1.62
C GLN A 389 -8.39 -12.61 -0.55
N SER A 390 -7.55 -12.11 0.34
CA SER A 390 -7.93 -11.17 1.40
C SER A 390 -8.23 -9.77 0.85
N LEU A 391 -7.59 -9.36 -0.24
CA LEU A 391 -7.79 -8.07 -0.89
C LEU A 391 -8.90 -8.10 -1.94
N SER A 392 -9.23 -9.25 -2.53
CA SER A 392 -10.35 -9.39 -3.47
C SER A 392 -11.67 -9.65 -2.74
N SER A 393 -12.70 -8.87 -3.07
CA SER A 393 -14.00 -8.90 -2.37
C SER A 393 -14.92 -10.09 -2.71
N ASN A 394 -14.47 -11.06 -3.51
CA ASN A 394 -15.24 -12.24 -3.90
C ASN A 394 -14.71 -13.52 -3.22
N ALA A 395 -14.91 -13.63 -1.91
CA ALA A 395 -14.72 -14.88 -1.20
C ALA A 395 -15.90 -15.84 -1.47
N LYS A 396 -15.88 -16.51 -2.61
CA LYS A 396 -16.61 -17.77 -2.82
C LYS A 396 -15.57 -18.87 -2.99
N GLU A 397 -15.56 -19.79 -2.01
CA GLU A 397 -14.77 -21.00 -1.89
C GLU A 397 -13.25 -20.79 -1.72
N ARG A 398 -12.74 -21.23 -0.56
CA ARG A 398 -11.34 -21.09 -0.18
C ARG A 398 -10.47 -22.03 -1.01
N GLU A 399 -9.60 -21.46 -1.85
CA GLU A 399 -8.55 -22.20 -2.52
C GLU A 399 -7.55 -22.80 -1.51
N VAL A 400 -6.89 -23.87 -1.90
CA VAL A 400 -5.90 -24.56 -1.08
C VAL A 400 -4.50 -24.23 -1.58
N TYR A 401 -3.61 -23.85 -0.70
CA TYR A 401 -2.23 -23.49 -1.00
C TYR A 401 -1.26 -24.48 -0.36
N VAL A 402 -0.45 -25.16 -1.21
CA VAL A 402 0.45 -26.23 -0.79
C VAL A 402 1.88 -25.91 -1.24
N PHE A 403 2.86 -26.22 -0.41
CA PHE A 403 4.27 -26.05 -0.73
C PHE A 403 4.87 -27.34 -1.29
N SER A 404 5.74 -27.20 -2.29
CA SER A 404 6.63 -28.31 -2.66
C SER A 404 7.74 -28.48 -1.59
N PRO A 405 8.44 -29.64 -1.56
CA PRO A 405 9.60 -29.83 -0.66
C PRO A 405 10.74 -28.84 -0.92
N LYS A 406 10.75 -28.17 -2.06
CA LYS A 406 11.69 -27.11 -2.42
C LYS A 406 11.23 -25.70 -1.99
N GLY A 407 10.02 -25.60 -1.40
CA GLY A 407 9.44 -24.33 -0.97
C GLY A 407 8.65 -23.59 -2.05
N ASP A 408 8.44 -24.20 -3.24
CA ASP A 408 7.59 -23.59 -4.27
C ASP A 408 6.11 -23.68 -3.87
N LEU A 409 5.38 -22.60 -4.02
CA LEU A 409 3.97 -22.49 -3.66
C LEU A 409 3.07 -22.85 -4.84
N TYR A 410 2.12 -23.76 -4.63
CA TYR A 410 1.11 -24.15 -5.58
C TYR A 410 -0.28 -23.77 -5.09
N ARG A 411 -1.09 -23.22 -5.99
CA ARG A 411 -2.47 -22.84 -5.77
C ARG A 411 -3.39 -23.89 -6.39
N LEU A 412 -4.30 -24.40 -5.58
CA LEU A 412 -5.21 -25.47 -5.96
C LEU A 412 -6.67 -25.06 -5.72
N PRO A 413 -7.64 -25.59 -6.49
CA PRO A 413 -9.05 -25.43 -6.19
C PRO A 413 -9.43 -25.90 -4.79
N PRO A 414 -10.55 -25.43 -4.22
CA PRO A 414 -11.06 -25.91 -2.93
C PRO A 414 -11.26 -27.43 -2.97
N ARG A 415 -10.93 -28.09 -1.85
CA ARG A 415 -11.03 -29.56 -1.71
C ARG A 415 -10.08 -30.37 -2.60
N SER A 416 -9.08 -29.76 -3.19
CA SER A 416 -8.04 -30.47 -3.95
C SER A 416 -7.34 -31.49 -3.08
N THR A 417 -6.95 -32.58 -3.73
CA THR A 417 -6.33 -33.75 -3.14
C THR A 417 -4.84 -33.84 -3.48
N VAL A 418 -4.15 -34.83 -2.90
CA VAL A 418 -2.76 -35.18 -3.25
C VAL A 418 -2.61 -35.42 -4.76
N LEU A 419 -3.61 -36.04 -5.40
CA LEU A 419 -3.59 -36.30 -6.84
C LEU A 419 -3.67 -34.99 -7.65
N ASP A 420 -4.53 -34.05 -7.24
CA ASP A 420 -4.67 -32.76 -7.91
C ASP A 420 -3.37 -31.96 -7.83
N PHE A 421 -2.69 -32.02 -6.68
CA PHE A 421 -1.38 -31.42 -6.50
C PHE A 421 -0.33 -32.05 -7.42
N ALA A 422 -0.29 -33.39 -7.51
CA ALA A 422 0.64 -34.10 -8.38
C ALA A 422 0.45 -33.71 -9.86
N TYR A 423 -0.80 -33.53 -10.32
CA TYR A 423 -1.09 -33.04 -11.67
C TYR A 423 -0.72 -31.59 -11.88
N THR A 424 -0.85 -30.76 -10.84
CA THR A 424 -0.46 -29.35 -10.89
C THR A 424 1.05 -29.18 -11.03
N ILE A 425 1.85 -30.07 -10.44
CA ILE A 425 3.29 -30.08 -10.62
C ILE A 425 3.66 -30.46 -12.07
N HIS A 426 3.17 -31.60 -12.54
CA HIS A 426 3.37 -32.08 -13.93
C HIS A 426 2.49 -33.28 -14.23
N THR A 427 1.92 -33.34 -15.45
CA THR A 427 1.06 -34.44 -15.88
C THR A 427 1.72 -35.82 -15.69
N GLY A 428 3.03 -35.94 -15.95
CA GLY A 428 3.78 -37.18 -15.75
C GLY A 428 3.93 -37.59 -14.26
N VAL A 429 3.88 -36.64 -13.33
CA VAL A 429 3.85 -36.91 -11.89
C VAL A 429 2.45 -37.40 -11.51
N GLY A 430 1.41 -36.68 -11.93
CA GLY A 430 0.01 -37.07 -11.71
C GLY A 430 -0.32 -38.46 -12.19
N ASN A 431 0.09 -38.82 -13.44
CA ASN A 431 -0.16 -40.15 -14.03
C ASN A 431 0.50 -41.33 -13.29
N ARG A 432 1.52 -41.07 -12.50
CA ARG A 432 2.25 -42.09 -11.72
C ARG A 432 2.02 -41.97 -10.22
N CYS A 433 1.18 -41.03 -9.80
CA CYS A 433 0.93 -40.77 -8.40
C CYS A 433 0.13 -41.90 -7.76
N VAL A 434 0.70 -42.59 -6.81
CA VAL A 434 0.06 -43.62 -5.98
C VAL A 434 -0.18 -43.14 -4.53
N GLY A 435 0.37 -42.02 -4.17
CA GLY A 435 0.26 -41.36 -2.87
C GLY A 435 1.19 -40.17 -2.80
N GLY A 436 1.13 -39.41 -1.72
CA GLY A 436 1.99 -38.26 -1.44
C GLY A 436 2.48 -38.23 -0.01
N ARG A 437 3.55 -37.46 0.22
CA ARG A 437 4.07 -37.21 1.56
C ARG A 437 3.74 -35.77 1.95
N ILE A 438 2.87 -35.61 2.93
CA ILE A 438 2.46 -34.30 3.42
C ILE A 438 3.03 -34.10 4.82
N ASP A 439 3.77 -33.02 5.04
CA ASP A 439 4.43 -32.70 6.31
C ASP A 439 5.18 -33.88 6.92
N GLY A 440 5.86 -34.63 6.06
CA GLY A 440 6.65 -35.78 6.43
C GLY A 440 5.89 -37.11 6.65
N LYS A 441 4.55 -37.14 6.51
CA LYS A 441 3.70 -38.33 6.64
C LYS A 441 3.15 -38.78 5.29
N ASN A 442 3.01 -40.08 5.07
CA ASN A 442 2.46 -40.65 3.83
C ASN A 442 0.94 -40.64 3.84
N TYR A 443 0.34 -40.20 2.73
CA TYR A 443 -1.10 -40.12 2.53
C TYR A 443 -1.52 -40.71 1.19
N SER A 444 -2.79 -41.11 1.09
CA SER A 444 -3.37 -41.60 -0.16
C SER A 444 -3.59 -40.46 -1.16
N ILE A 445 -3.73 -40.82 -2.46
CA ILE A 445 -4.03 -39.87 -3.52
C ILE A 445 -5.34 -39.07 -3.30
N ARG A 446 -6.27 -39.59 -2.51
CA ARG A 446 -7.57 -38.99 -2.23
C ARG A 446 -7.57 -38.09 -0.98
N GLN A 447 -6.45 -37.97 -0.29
CA GLN A 447 -6.36 -37.11 0.88
C GLN A 447 -6.57 -35.65 0.47
N PRO A 448 -7.60 -34.98 1.02
CA PRO A 448 -7.73 -33.54 0.85
C PRO A 448 -6.54 -32.81 1.43
N LEU A 449 -6.13 -31.75 0.74
CA LEU A 449 -5.04 -30.88 1.14
C LEU A 449 -5.58 -29.65 1.88
N GLU A 450 -4.81 -29.17 2.81
CA GLU A 450 -5.07 -27.95 3.59
C GLU A 450 -3.99 -26.90 3.29
N SER A 451 -4.38 -25.63 3.34
CA SER A 451 -3.44 -24.53 3.09
C SER A 451 -2.31 -24.51 4.13
N GLY A 452 -1.08 -24.38 3.65
CA GLY A 452 0.13 -24.35 4.46
C GLY A 452 0.87 -25.71 4.56
N GLN A 453 0.30 -26.77 4.03
CA GLN A 453 0.95 -28.10 3.99
C GLN A 453 2.07 -28.14 2.97
N THR A 454 3.10 -28.96 3.26
CA THR A 454 4.22 -29.26 2.36
C THR A 454 4.09 -30.70 1.84
N GLY A 455 4.00 -30.86 0.52
CA GLY A 455 3.70 -32.14 -0.13
C GLY A 455 4.71 -32.54 -1.18
#